data_0a1e8c398bd8b58476e74ae991594d3d
#
_entry.id   0a1e8c398bd8b58476e74ae991594d3d
#
_cell.length_a   1.000
_cell.length_b   1.000
_cell.length_c   1.000
_cell.angle_alpha   90.00
_cell.angle_beta   90.00
_cell.angle_gamma   90.00
#
_symmetry.space_group_name_H-M   'P 1'
#
loop_
_entity.id
_entity.type
_entity.pdbx_description
1 polymer ?
#
loop_
_entity_poly.entity_id
_entity_poly.type
_entity_poly.pdbx_seq_one_letter_code
_entity_poly.pdbx_strand_id
1 'polypeptide(L)'
;MISANLRTRYAALAAQPGALRFLALSLPMRLPIGTVGLGTLLHLRDLTGSIAFAGSVVGAQLVAMAAAAPLLGRIVDRRGPRGVLVACGLVCPIALAMLLAARPLGMSGGVVFAVAVVAGAFTPPLTVLVRTLWRMRLSDPALRQPAFATDAVALELAYTVGQALIALAVALG
;
A
#
# COMPACT_ATOMS: atom_id res chain seq x y z
N MET A 1 -24.81 0.23 -27.16
CA MET A 1 -24.71 1.64 -26.77
C MET A 1 -23.86 1.88 -25.53
N ILE A 2 -23.85 1.03 -24.49
CA ILE A 2 -23.08 1.19 -23.25
C ILE A 2 -21.56 1.16 -23.48
N SER A 3 -21.07 0.27 -24.35
CA SER A 3 -19.62 0.09 -24.64
C SER A 3 -18.98 1.28 -25.38
N ALA A 4 -19.73 1.95 -26.25
CA ALA A 4 -19.24 3.14 -26.95
C ALA A 4 -19.02 4.32 -25.98
N ASN A 5 -19.92 4.46 -25.01
CA ASN A 5 -19.82 5.51 -23.99
C ASN A 5 -18.64 5.27 -23.01
N LEU A 6 -18.33 4.01 -22.71
CA LEU A 6 -17.18 3.67 -21.86
C LEU A 6 -15.85 4.00 -22.57
N ARG A 7 -15.67 3.56 -23.82
CA ARG A 7 -14.46 3.87 -24.60
C ARG A 7 -14.18 5.36 -24.69
N THR A 8 -15.23 6.15 -24.94
CA THR A 8 -15.12 7.61 -25.04
C THR A 8 -14.67 8.23 -23.70
N ARG A 9 -15.20 7.74 -22.58
CA ARG A 9 -14.83 8.24 -21.24
C ARG A 9 -13.40 7.89 -20.86
N TYR A 10 -12.92 6.67 -21.17
CA TYR A 10 -11.52 6.31 -20.94
C TYR A 10 -10.56 7.06 -21.86
N ALA A 11 -10.93 7.26 -23.12
CA ALA A 11 -10.16 8.09 -24.04
C ALA A 11 -10.07 9.54 -23.54
N ALA A 12 -11.19 10.11 -23.09
CA ALA A 12 -11.23 11.45 -22.49
C ALA A 12 -10.39 11.56 -21.21
N LEU A 13 -10.36 10.51 -20.36
CA LEU A 13 -9.49 10.45 -19.19
C LEU A 13 -8.01 10.42 -19.60
N ALA A 14 -7.65 9.60 -20.58
CA ALA A 14 -6.28 9.49 -21.10
C ALA A 14 -5.80 10.78 -21.75
N ALA A 15 -6.70 11.54 -22.35
CA ALA A 15 -6.43 12.85 -22.94
C ALA A 15 -6.22 13.98 -21.91
N GLN A 16 -6.58 13.75 -20.63
CA GLN A 16 -6.34 14.74 -19.58
C GLN A 16 -4.82 14.93 -19.33
N PRO A 17 -4.35 16.18 -19.27
CA PRO A 17 -2.93 16.46 -19.06
C PRO A 17 -2.39 15.80 -17.78
N GLY A 18 -1.40 14.93 -17.92
CA GLY A 18 -0.74 14.26 -16.82
C GLY A 18 -1.51 13.09 -16.20
N ALA A 19 -2.68 12.67 -16.69
CA ALA A 19 -3.43 11.54 -16.14
C ALA A 19 -2.65 10.21 -16.27
N LEU A 20 -2.11 9.94 -17.45
CA LEU A 20 -1.28 8.74 -17.70
C LEU A 20 0.01 8.76 -16.86
N ARG A 21 0.67 9.90 -16.77
CA ARG A 21 1.87 10.07 -15.94
C ARG A 21 1.56 9.84 -14.46
N PHE A 22 0.43 10.33 -13.98
CA PHE A 22 -0.02 10.12 -12.62
C PHE A 22 -0.30 8.64 -12.33
N LEU A 23 -0.98 7.93 -13.24
CA LEU A 23 -1.20 6.49 -13.15
C LEU A 23 0.13 5.72 -13.15
N ALA A 24 1.02 6.00 -14.09
CA ALA A 24 2.31 5.34 -14.20
C ALA A 24 3.18 5.53 -12.93
N LEU A 25 3.19 6.75 -12.36
CA LEU A 25 3.92 7.03 -11.12
C LEU A 25 3.26 6.41 -9.88
N SER A 26 1.93 6.18 -9.91
CA SER A 26 1.23 5.56 -8.79
C SER A 26 1.47 4.04 -8.69
N LEU A 27 1.80 3.36 -9.79
CA LEU A 27 2.02 1.90 -9.81
C LEU A 27 3.18 1.45 -8.91
N PRO A 28 4.42 1.98 -9.05
CA PRO A 28 5.53 1.55 -8.19
C PRO A 28 5.29 1.89 -6.72
N MET A 29 4.55 2.96 -6.41
CA MET A 29 4.20 3.30 -5.02
C MET A 29 3.26 2.28 -4.37
N ARG A 30 2.57 1.44 -5.16
CA ARG A 30 1.62 0.43 -4.68
C ARG A 30 2.24 -0.96 -4.55
N LEU A 31 3.37 -1.23 -5.21
CA LEU A 31 4.05 -2.53 -5.12
C LEU A 31 4.30 -2.99 -3.66
N PRO A 32 4.70 -2.13 -2.72
CA PRO A 32 4.86 -2.53 -1.33
C PRO A 32 3.59 -3.12 -0.70
N ILE A 33 2.39 -2.67 -1.15
CA ILE A 33 1.12 -3.18 -0.62
C ILE A 33 0.98 -4.69 -0.89
N GLY A 34 1.38 -5.16 -2.08
CA GLY A 34 1.33 -6.57 -2.44
C GLY A 34 2.48 -7.40 -1.88
N THR A 35 3.65 -6.79 -1.62
CA THR A 35 4.87 -7.50 -1.21
C THR A 35 5.04 -7.60 0.30
N VAL A 36 4.70 -6.55 1.05
CA VAL A 36 5.04 -6.43 2.48
C VAL A 36 4.40 -7.55 3.31
N GLY A 37 3.11 -7.84 3.14
CA GLY A 37 2.42 -8.86 3.95
C GLY A 37 3.03 -10.24 3.76
N LEU A 38 3.14 -10.72 2.51
CA LEU A 38 3.69 -12.02 2.20
C LEU A 38 5.20 -12.09 2.51
N GLY A 39 5.96 -11.05 2.17
CA GLY A 39 7.38 -10.97 2.46
C GLY A 39 7.68 -11.02 3.95
N THR A 40 6.94 -10.27 4.78
CA THR A 40 7.06 -10.33 6.24
C THR A 40 6.72 -11.71 6.78
N LEU A 41 5.65 -12.34 6.27
CA LEU A 41 5.24 -13.69 6.68
C LEU A 41 6.36 -14.71 6.43
N LEU A 42 6.88 -14.75 5.21
CA LEU A 42 7.90 -15.71 4.81
C LEU A 42 9.21 -15.47 5.57
N HIS A 43 9.65 -14.21 5.65
CA HIS A 43 10.85 -13.83 6.38
C HIS A 43 10.78 -14.24 7.86
N LEU A 44 9.68 -13.95 8.56
CA LEU A 44 9.52 -14.31 9.97
C LEU A 44 9.36 -15.82 10.18
N ARG A 45 8.70 -16.52 9.25
CA ARG A 45 8.64 -17.99 9.26
C ARG A 45 10.04 -18.60 9.18
N ASP A 46 10.86 -18.14 8.25
CA ASP A 46 12.23 -18.66 8.07
C ASP A 46 13.13 -18.30 9.26
N LEU A 47 12.87 -17.16 9.88
CA LEU A 47 13.60 -16.68 11.05
C LEU A 47 13.27 -17.47 12.32
N THR A 48 12.00 -17.82 12.53
CA THR A 48 11.49 -18.40 13.77
C THR A 48 11.12 -19.89 13.67
N GLY A 49 11.03 -20.44 12.46
CA GLY A 49 10.52 -21.78 12.20
C GLY A 49 9.01 -21.93 12.43
N SER A 50 8.29 -20.86 12.80
CA SER A 50 6.88 -20.90 13.17
C SER A 50 6.01 -20.07 12.26
N ILE A 51 5.18 -20.74 11.43
CA ILE A 51 4.17 -20.08 10.60
C ILE A 51 3.07 -19.42 11.45
N ALA A 52 2.76 -20.00 12.60
CA ALA A 52 1.74 -19.46 13.52
C ALA A 52 2.20 -18.14 14.13
N PHE A 53 3.47 -18.04 14.54
CA PHE A 53 4.03 -16.76 15.01
C PHE A 53 4.08 -15.74 13.88
N ALA A 54 4.62 -16.09 12.72
CA ALA A 54 4.68 -15.19 11.57
C ALA A 54 3.28 -14.70 11.15
N GLY A 55 2.30 -15.57 11.09
CA GLY A 55 0.91 -15.23 10.80
C GLY A 55 0.29 -14.30 11.84
N SER A 56 0.55 -14.52 13.14
CA SER A 56 0.05 -13.64 14.20
C SER A 56 0.66 -12.23 14.12
N VAL A 57 1.95 -12.11 13.80
CA VAL A 57 2.63 -10.83 13.61
C VAL A 57 2.05 -10.07 12.42
N VAL A 58 1.88 -10.74 11.27
CA VAL A 58 1.26 -10.13 10.08
C VAL A 58 -0.20 -9.77 10.34
N GLY A 59 -0.93 -10.63 11.03
CA GLY A 59 -2.31 -10.34 11.45
C GLY A 59 -2.40 -9.07 12.32
N ALA A 60 -1.51 -8.93 13.30
CA ALA A 60 -1.44 -7.73 14.13
C ALA A 60 -1.07 -6.47 13.33
N GLN A 61 -0.15 -6.60 12.38
CA GLN A 61 0.21 -5.50 11.44
C GLN A 61 -1.02 -5.04 10.65
N LEU A 62 -1.82 -5.97 10.11
CA LEU A 62 -3.03 -5.66 9.35
C LEU A 62 -4.12 -5.03 10.22
N VAL A 63 -4.32 -5.53 11.43
CA VAL A 63 -5.26 -4.95 12.41
C VAL A 63 -4.84 -3.53 12.78
N ALA A 64 -3.54 -3.30 13.04
CA ALA A 64 -3.01 -1.99 13.35
C ALA A 64 -3.22 -1.00 12.17
N MET A 65 -2.99 -1.45 10.94
CA MET A 65 -3.25 -0.67 9.73
C MET A 65 -4.73 -0.29 9.62
N ALA A 66 -5.63 -1.24 9.82
CA ALA A 66 -7.07 -1.00 9.75
C ALA A 66 -7.55 -0.04 10.84
N ALA A 67 -7.05 -0.19 12.06
CA ALA A 67 -7.37 0.68 13.19
C ALA A 67 -6.80 2.09 13.05
N ALA A 68 -5.61 2.23 12.49
CA ALA A 68 -4.96 3.52 12.26
C ALA A 68 -5.57 4.31 11.09
N ALA A 69 -6.09 3.63 10.07
CA ALA A 69 -6.59 4.26 8.85
C ALA A 69 -7.61 5.40 9.10
N PRO A 70 -8.66 5.24 9.95
CA PRO A 70 -9.61 6.33 10.24
C PRO A 70 -8.96 7.49 11.02
N LEU A 71 -7.96 7.21 11.86
CA LEU A 71 -7.23 8.25 12.60
C LEU A 71 -6.36 9.06 11.66
N LEU A 72 -5.59 8.40 10.81
CA LEU A 72 -4.77 9.05 9.79
C LEU A 72 -5.64 9.86 8.82
N GLY A 73 -6.80 9.32 8.40
CA GLY A 73 -7.77 10.04 7.58
C GLY A 73 -8.23 11.35 8.25
N ARG A 74 -8.64 11.31 9.51
CA ARG A 74 -9.04 12.52 10.27
C ARG A 74 -7.93 13.55 10.39
N ILE A 75 -6.66 13.11 10.55
CA ILE A 75 -5.52 14.02 10.63
C ILE A 75 -5.29 14.67 9.25
N VAL A 76 -5.38 13.89 8.17
CA VAL A 76 -5.30 14.40 6.78
C VAL A 76 -6.37 15.45 6.53
N ASP A 77 -7.62 15.19 6.95
CA ASP A 77 -8.74 16.13 6.75
C ASP A 77 -8.55 17.44 7.54
N ARG A 78 -7.96 17.37 8.73
CA ARG A 78 -7.80 18.55 9.61
C ARG A 78 -6.51 19.33 9.36
N ARG A 79 -5.40 18.67 9.07
CA ARG A 79 -4.05 19.26 9.01
C ARG A 79 -3.41 19.15 7.62
N GLY A 80 -4.11 18.56 6.67
CA GLY A 80 -3.59 18.27 5.33
C GLY A 80 -2.75 16.97 5.27
N PRO A 81 -2.49 16.47 4.06
CA PRO A 81 -1.86 15.16 3.83
C PRO A 81 -0.35 15.14 4.08
N ARG A 82 0.33 16.31 4.02
CA ARG A 82 1.80 16.38 4.00
C ARG A 82 2.45 15.79 5.25
N GLY A 83 1.97 16.14 6.44
CA GLY A 83 2.53 15.64 7.70
C GLY A 83 2.35 14.13 7.86
N VAL A 84 1.16 13.62 7.53
CA VAL A 84 0.86 12.19 7.58
C VAL A 84 1.71 11.41 6.58
N LEU A 85 1.86 11.92 5.34
CA LEU A 85 2.69 11.28 4.32
C LEU A 85 4.16 11.21 4.73
N VAL A 86 4.70 12.28 5.30
CA VAL A 86 6.09 12.29 5.79
C VAL A 86 6.25 11.32 6.96
N ALA A 87 5.36 11.35 7.94
CA ALA A 87 5.43 10.43 9.08
C ALA A 87 5.32 8.96 8.65
N CYS A 88 4.33 8.62 7.83
CA CYS A 88 4.17 7.27 7.31
C CYS A 88 5.33 6.86 6.40
N GLY A 89 5.83 7.78 5.56
CA GLY A 89 6.95 7.52 4.65
C GLY A 89 8.30 7.34 5.34
N LEU A 90 8.45 7.77 6.58
CA LEU A 90 9.64 7.55 7.39
C LEU A 90 9.48 6.36 8.34
N VAL A 91 8.41 6.34 9.13
CA VAL A 91 8.23 5.35 10.19
C VAL A 91 8.00 3.95 9.63
N CYS A 92 7.13 3.81 8.63
CA CYS A 92 6.81 2.50 8.07
C CYS A 92 8.04 1.79 7.45
N PRO A 93 8.83 2.41 6.56
CA PRO A 93 10.04 1.76 6.00
C PRO A 93 11.09 1.45 7.07
N ILE A 94 11.27 2.33 8.07
CA ILE A 94 12.19 2.08 9.17
C ILE A 94 11.74 0.86 9.97
N ALA A 95 10.47 0.77 10.33
CA ALA A 95 9.93 -0.38 11.05
C ALA A 95 10.05 -1.67 10.23
N LEU A 96 9.80 -1.63 8.91
CA LEU A 96 10.00 -2.79 8.03
C LEU A 96 11.49 -3.17 7.94
N ALA A 97 12.40 -2.22 7.85
CA ALA A 97 13.84 -2.49 7.87
C ALA A 97 14.28 -3.12 9.20
N MET A 98 13.71 -2.68 10.34
CA MET A 98 13.94 -3.32 11.63
C MET A 98 13.44 -4.76 11.66
N LEU A 99 12.27 -5.05 11.08
CA LEU A 99 11.77 -6.43 10.97
C LEU A 99 12.70 -7.31 10.14
N LEU A 100 13.23 -6.81 9.03
CA LEU A 100 14.21 -7.52 8.21
C LEU A 100 15.53 -7.76 8.98
N ALA A 101 15.93 -6.81 9.81
CA ALA A 101 17.11 -6.90 10.66
C ALA A 101 16.85 -7.55 12.03
N ALA A 102 15.69 -8.17 12.25
CA ALA A 102 15.31 -8.72 13.55
C ALA A 102 16.31 -9.77 14.08
N ARG A 103 16.87 -10.60 13.18
CA ARG A 103 17.88 -11.62 13.55
C ARG A 103 19.22 -11.01 14.00
N PRO A 104 19.89 -10.15 13.20
CA PRO A 104 21.15 -9.54 13.61
C PRO A 104 21.00 -8.60 14.81
N LEU A 105 19.81 -8.03 15.03
CA LEU A 105 19.51 -7.19 16.19
C LEU A 105 19.13 -7.98 17.44
N GLY A 106 19.04 -9.31 17.36
CA GLY A 106 18.67 -10.17 18.52
C GLY A 106 17.29 -9.84 19.10
N MET A 107 16.34 -9.42 18.25
CA MET A 107 15.04 -8.95 18.71
C MET A 107 14.22 -10.10 19.31
N SER A 108 13.66 -9.88 20.51
CA SER A 108 12.70 -10.82 21.08
C SER A 108 11.38 -10.84 20.29
N GLY A 109 10.63 -11.94 20.37
CA GLY A 109 9.34 -12.05 19.68
C GLY A 109 8.36 -10.92 20.01
N GLY A 110 8.34 -10.44 21.24
CA GLY A 110 7.52 -9.31 21.67
C GLY A 110 7.92 -7.98 20.98
N VAL A 111 9.23 -7.76 20.79
CA VAL A 111 9.74 -6.58 20.08
C VAL A 111 9.39 -6.65 18.59
N VAL A 112 9.56 -7.83 17.95
CA VAL A 112 9.14 -8.06 16.57
C VAL A 112 7.65 -7.74 16.38
N PHE A 113 6.82 -8.22 17.31
CA PHE A 113 5.38 -7.94 17.29
C PHE A 113 5.06 -6.44 17.40
N ALA A 114 5.69 -5.76 18.36
CA ALA A 114 5.50 -4.31 18.55
C ALA A 114 5.94 -3.51 17.32
N VAL A 115 7.08 -3.84 16.72
CA VAL A 115 7.57 -3.19 15.50
C VAL A 115 6.63 -3.42 14.32
N ALA A 116 6.06 -4.63 14.19
CA ALA A 116 5.07 -4.93 13.15
C ALA A 116 3.78 -4.11 13.32
N VAL A 117 3.30 -3.95 14.55
CA VAL A 117 2.15 -3.08 14.87
C VAL A 117 2.45 -1.63 14.47
N VAL A 118 3.65 -1.13 14.78
CA VAL A 118 4.07 0.22 14.36
C VAL A 118 4.12 0.32 12.84
N ALA A 119 4.71 -0.65 12.14
CA ALA A 119 4.75 -0.67 10.68
C ALA A 119 3.34 -0.63 10.08
N GLY A 120 2.42 -1.41 10.63
CA GLY A 120 1.01 -1.41 10.23
C GLY A 120 0.32 -0.07 10.46
N ALA A 121 0.44 0.47 11.68
CA ALA A 121 -0.20 1.74 12.06
C ALA A 121 0.26 2.93 11.21
N PHE A 122 1.51 2.92 10.75
CA PHE A 122 2.08 3.95 9.88
C PHE A 122 2.08 3.57 8.40
N THR A 123 1.35 2.54 7.99
CA THR A 123 1.15 2.25 6.57
C THR A 123 0.35 3.40 5.92
N PRO A 124 0.91 4.06 4.88
CA PRO A 124 0.26 5.22 4.29
C PRO A 124 -1.07 4.83 3.61
N PRO A 125 -2.17 5.58 3.82
CA PRO A 125 -3.47 5.29 3.21
C PRO A 125 -3.49 5.73 1.73
N LEU A 126 -2.65 5.11 0.89
CA LEU A 126 -2.42 5.51 -0.50
C LEU A 126 -3.70 5.55 -1.34
N THR A 127 -4.61 4.59 -1.16
CA THR A 127 -5.87 4.54 -1.91
C THR A 127 -6.72 5.77 -1.68
N VAL A 128 -6.84 6.22 -0.43
CA VAL A 128 -7.62 7.42 -0.08
C VAL A 128 -6.96 8.68 -0.67
N LEU A 129 -5.64 8.77 -0.55
CA LEU A 129 -4.86 9.90 -1.06
C LEU A 129 -4.93 10.00 -2.58
N VAL A 130 -4.74 8.90 -3.30
CA VAL A 130 -4.84 8.87 -4.76
C VAL A 130 -6.24 9.25 -5.23
N ARG A 131 -7.30 8.75 -4.59
CA ARG A 131 -8.69 9.14 -4.92
C ARG A 131 -8.96 10.61 -4.65
N THR A 132 -8.40 11.18 -3.58
CA THR A 132 -8.49 12.61 -3.28
C THR A 132 -7.77 13.44 -4.36
N LEU A 133 -6.57 13.03 -4.76
CA LEU A 133 -5.82 13.69 -5.83
C LEU A 133 -6.56 13.63 -7.18
N TRP A 134 -7.22 12.51 -7.51
CA TRP A 134 -8.09 12.43 -8.70
C TRP A 134 -9.24 13.42 -8.63
N ARG A 135 -9.91 13.53 -7.47
CA ARG A 135 -11.00 14.51 -7.29
C ARG A 135 -10.54 15.95 -7.48
N MET A 136 -9.34 16.27 -7.04
CA MET A 136 -8.76 17.63 -7.18
C MET A 136 -8.32 17.94 -8.61
N ARG A 137 -7.84 16.93 -9.35
CA ARG A 137 -7.34 17.09 -10.74
C ARG A 137 -8.44 17.06 -11.79
N LEU A 138 -9.51 16.30 -11.55
CA LEU A 138 -10.59 16.13 -12.51
C LEU A 138 -11.71 17.11 -12.20
N SER A 139 -11.80 18.18 -13.00
CA SER A 139 -12.87 19.18 -12.92
C SER A 139 -14.22 18.58 -13.32
N ASP A 140 -14.23 17.65 -14.31
CA ASP A 140 -15.43 16.97 -14.77
C ASP A 140 -15.74 15.75 -13.85
N PRO A 141 -16.89 15.76 -13.13
CA PRO A 141 -17.31 14.64 -12.31
C PRO A 141 -17.51 13.33 -13.09
N ALA A 142 -17.85 13.42 -14.39
CA ALA A 142 -18.08 12.25 -15.26
C ALA A 142 -16.80 11.42 -15.48
N LEU A 143 -15.62 12.03 -15.36
CA LEU A 143 -14.31 11.36 -15.48
C LEU A 143 -13.83 10.72 -14.19
N ARG A 144 -14.45 11.00 -13.04
CA ARG A 144 -14.03 10.46 -11.76
C ARG A 144 -14.28 8.94 -11.64
N GLN A 145 -15.42 8.49 -12.17
CA GLN A 145 -15.76 7.06 -12.16
C GLN A 145 -14.74 6.21 -12.95
N PRO A 146 -14.43 6.51 -14.24
CA PRO A 146 -13.40 5.78 -14.96
C PRO A 146 -12.00 5.93 -14.32
N ALA A 147 -11.65 7.07 -13.73
CA ALA A 147 -10.41 7.24 -13.01
C ALA A 147 -10.30 6.30 -11.80
N PHE A 148 -11.37 6.20 -10.99
CA PHE A 148 -11.41 5.29 -9.85
C PHE A 148 -11.42 3.82 -10.25
N ALA A 149 -12.05 3.47 -11.37
CA ALA A 149 -12.03 2.11 -11.91
C ALA A 149 -10.62 1.74 -12.39
N THR A 150 -9.95 2.63 -13.12
CA THR A 150 -8.55 2.43 -13.54
C THR A 150 -7.61 2.31 -12.32
N ASP A 151 -7.85 3.13 -11.29
CA ASP A 151 -7.12 3.10 -10.04
C ASP A 151 -7.30 1.76 -9.30
N ALA A 152 -8.49 1.20 -9.28
CA ALA A 152 -8.76 -0.12 -8.70
C ALA A 152 -8.03 -1.23 -9.46
N VAL A 153 -8.06 -1.22 -10.80
CA VAL A 153 -7.30 -2.17 -11.64
C VAL A 153 -5.80 -2.06 -11.37
N ALA A 154 -5.27 -0.83 -11.28
CA ALA A 154 -3.86 -0.60 -10.96
C ALA A 154 -3.48 -1.16 -9.58
N LEU A 155 -4.38 -1.09 -8.60
CA LEU A 155 -4.18 -1.66 -7.27
C LEU A 155 -4.12 -3.19 -7.33
N GLU A 156 -5.07 -3.84 -8.02
CA GLU A 156 -5.09 -5.30 -8.19
C GLU A 156 -3.86 -5.82 -8.93
N LEU A 157 -3.42 -5.11 -9.96
CA LEU A 157 -2.17 -5.43 -10.67
C LEU A 157 -0.96 -5.32 -9.73
N ALA A 158 -0.89 -4.28 -8.90
CA ALA A 158 0.20 -4.12 -7.94
C ALA A 158 0.21 -5.26 -6.89
N TYR A 159 -0.96 -5.72 -6.42
CA TYR A 159 -1.06 -6.88 -5.54
C TYR A 159 -0.56 -8.16 -6.24
N THR A 160 -1.06 -8.44 -7.43
CA THR A 160 -0.72 -9.66 -8.18
C THR A 160 0.77 -9.70 -8.53
N VAL A 161 1.30 -8.59 -9.07
CA VAL A 161 2.72 -8.48 -9.43
C VAL A 161 3.59 -8.53 -8.18
N GLY A 162 3.20 -7.86 -7.10
CA GLY A 162 3.93 -7.88 -5.83
C GLY A 162 4.08 -9.28 -5.26
N GLN A 163 3.00 -10.05 -5.22
CA GLN A 163 3.02 -11.44 -4.75
C GLN A 163 3.84 -12.35 -5.67
N ALA A 164 3.72 -12.17 -6.99
CA ALA A 164 4.51 -12.92 -7.96
C ALA A 164 6.02 -12.65 -7.82
N LEU A 165 6.41 -11.40 -7.58
CA LEU A 165 7.82 -11.03 -7.32
C LEU A 165 8.37 -11.71 -6.06
N ILE A 166 7.60 -11.75 -4.97
CA ILE A 166 8.02 -12.46 -3.75
C ILE A 166 8.13 -13.96 -3.99
N ALA A 167 7.14 -14.58 -4.67
CA ALA A 167 7.18 -15.99 -5.00
C ALA A 167 8.42 -16.34 -5.86
N LEU A 168 8.73 -15.50 -6.85
CA LEU A 168 9.92 -15.66 -7.69
C LEU A 168 11.22 -15.49 -6.88
N ALA A 169 11.30 -14.50 -6.01
CA ALA A 169 12.47 -14.28 -5.16
C ALA A 169 12.73 -15.48 -4.24
N VAL A 170 11.68 -16.08 -3.67
CA VAL A 170 11.79 -17.30 -2.83
C VAL A 170 12.15 -18.54 -3.65
N ALA A 171 11.72 -18.62 -4.91
CA ALA A 171 12.08 -19.75 -5.79
C ALA A 171 13.52 -19.70 -6.28
N LEU A 172 14.15 -18.54 -6.30
CA LEU A 172 15.53 -18.32 -6.79
C LEU A 172 16.58 -18.28 -5.68
N GLY A 173 16.19 -18.14 -4.41
CA GLY A 173 17.10 -18.02 -3.26
C GLY A 173 17.00 -19.15 -2.31
#